data_3abb7fa8723fdcd8e1d65b4fa582a6b1
#
_entry.id   3abb7fa8723fdcd8e1d65b4fa582a6b1
#
_cell.length_a   1.000
_cell.length_b   1.000
_cell.length_c   1.000
_cell.angle_alpha   90.00
_cell.angle_beta   90.00
_cell.angle_gamma   90.00
#
_symmetry.space_group_name_H-M   'P 1'
#
loop_
_entity.id
_entity.type
_entity.pdbx_description
1 polymer ?
#
loop_
_entity_poly.entity_id
_entity_poly.type
_entity_poly.pdbx_seq_one_letter_code
_entity_poly.pdbx_strand_id
1 'polypeptide(L)'
;FVQTHIALEIHFDPTVIDPSGERDPAVLARADYRQLVRQPLREMFPEVTGRRDKRELYGILSSGASFQLQEMVLQDPSLIGQTRQVWLIADDEIDMLIKGYIDRNAPASDRRTSDKVIAWIDALESKGLVETQFNTRFFTNGDSREPELAGIGGAISGSFFTLIVTLA
;
A
#
# COMPACT_ATOMS: atom_id res chain seq x y z
N PHE A 1 10.47 -10.20 -9.37
CA PHE A 1 9.81 -10.01 -8.10
C PHE A 1 8.47 -9.32 -8.31
N VAL A 2 7.39 -9.99 -7.98
CA VAL A 2 6.02 -9.49 -8.19
C VAL A 2 5.34 -9.28 -6.85
N GLN A 3 4.45 -8.29 -6.77
CA GLN A 3 3.73 -7.91 -5.55
C GLN A 3 2.28 -7.63 -5.87
N THR A 4 1.39 -8.02 -4.97
CA THR A 4 -0.03 -7.79 -5.11
C THR A 4 -0.38 -6.35 -4.77
N HIS A 5 -1.22 -5.74 -5.60
CA HIS A 5 -1.76 -4.40 -5.41
C HIS A 5 -3.29 -4.46 -5.42
N ILE A 6 -3.90 -3.56 -4.67
CA ILE A 6 -5.35 -3.38 -4.61
C ILE A 6 -5.67 -1.98 -5.10
N ALA A 7 -6.57 -1.89 -6.09
CA ALA A 7 -7.02 -0.61 -6.62
C ALA A 7 -8.09 -0.01 -5.71
N LEU A 8 -7.88 1.21 -5.28
CA LEU A 8 -8.87 2.01 -4.56
C LEU A 8 -9.07 3.35 -5.25
N GLU A 9 -10.30 3.85 -5.19
CA GLU A 9 -10.61 5.20 -5.62
C GLU A 9 -10.29 6.18 -4.49
N ILE A 10 -9.16 6.88 -4.61
CA ILE A 10 -8.66 7.79 -3.59
C ILE A 10 -9.11 9.20 -3.90
N HIS A 11 -9.83 9.81 -2.97
CA HIS A 11 -10.09 11.24 -2.95
C HIS A 11 -8.99 11.94 -2.16
N PHE A 12 -8.16 12.73 -2.85
CA PHE A 12 -7.09 13.51 -2.23
C PHE A 12 -7.68 14.77 -1.56
N ASP A 13 -8.31 14.58 -0.41
CA ASP A 13 -9.07 15.60 0.30
C ASP A 13 -8.16 16.76 0.75
N PRO A 14 -8.39 17.99 0.22
CA PRO A 14 -7.59 19.16 0.61
C PRO A 14 -7.66 19.46 2.10
N THR A 15 -8.79 19.20 2.75
CA THR A 15 -8.96 19.47 4.19
C THR A 15 -8.10 18.57 5.07
N VAL A 16 -7.75 17.39 4.59
CA VAL A 16 -6.88 16.42 5.27
C VAL A 16 -5.41 16.66 4.92
N ILE A 17 -5.11 16.92 3.63
CA ILE A 17 -3.74 17.00 3.13
C ILE A 17 -3.15 18.39 3.32
N ASP A 18 -3.89 19.44 3.00
CA ASP A 18 -3.42 20.82 2.94
C ASP A 18 -4.52 21.81 3.38
N PRO A 19 -4.86 21.85 4.67
CA PRO A 19 -5.94 22.70 5.18
C PRO A 19 -5.73 24.18 4.90
N SER A 20 -4.48 24.64 4.82
CA SER A 20 -4.14 26.05 4.55
C SER A 20 -4.19 26.41 3.07
N GLY A 21 -4.07 25.44 2.17
CA GLY A 21 -3.97 25.65 0.73
C GLY A 21 -2.64 26.21 0.24
N GLU A 22 -1.63 26.27 1.10
CA GLU A 22 -0.32 26.86 0.80
C GLU A 22 0.63 25.88 0.09
N ARG A 23 0.28 24.60 0.04
CA ARG A 23 1.10 23.50 -0.53
C ARG A 23 2.52 23.44 0.08
N ASP A 24 2.63 23.75 1.38
CA ASP A 24 3.88 23.62 2.12
C ASP A 24 4.31 22.14 2.18
N PRO A 25 5.48 21.77 1.64
CA PRO A 25 5.95 20.39 1.67
C PRO A 25 6.03 19.79 3.08
N ALA A 26 6.31 20.59 4.10
CA ALA A 26 6.36 20.13 5.49
C ALA A 26 4.98 19.76 6.03
N VAL A 27 3.94 20.49 5.62
CA VAL A 27 2.55 20.18 5.94
C VAL A 27 2.09 18.94 5.18
N LEU A 28 2.35 18.91 3.88
CA LEU A 28 2.00 17.77 3.03
C LEU A 28 2.64 16.46 3.51
N ALA A 29 3.89 16.51 3.98
CA ALA A 29 4.59 15.34 4.51
C ALA A 29 4.02 14.82 5.85
N ARG A 30 3.23 15.60 6.57
CA ARG A 30 2.67 15.23 7.89
C ARG A 30 1.19 14.93 7.87
N ALA A 31 0.55 15.04 6.70
CA ALA A 31 -0.89 14.79 6.57
C ALA A 31 -1.28 13.33 6.89
N ASP A 32 -2.52 13.13 7.30
CA ASP A 32 -3.03 11.79 7.65
C ASP A 32 -3.48 11.02 6.39
N TYR A 33 -2.52 10.53 5.63
CA TYR A 33 -2.77 9.70 4.45
C TYR A 33 -3.45 8.36 4.77
N ARG A 34 -3.37 7.89 6.03
CA ARG A 34 -4.10 6.68 6.46
C ARG A 34 -5.60 6.87 6.39
N GLN A 35 -6.09 8.08 6.68
CA GLN A 35 -7.50 8.40 6.55
C GLN A 35 -7.97 8.26 5.09
N LEU A 36 -7.17 8.73 4.14
CA LEU A 36 -7.48 8.64 2.71
C LEU A 36 -7.55 7.19 2.21
N VAL A 37 -6.72 6.32 2.75
CA VAL A 37 -6.73 4.87 2.42
C VAL A 37 -7.95 4.17 3.05
N ARG A 38 -8.32 4.54 4.27
CA ARG A 38 -9.41 3.88 5.01
C ARG A 38 -10.80 4.24 4.51
N GLN A 39 -10.97 5.45 3.99
CA GLN A 39 -12.28 5.93 3.56
C GLN A 39 -12.87 5.09 2.43
N PRO A 40 -12.19 4.84 1.30
CA PRO A 40 -12.75 4.01 0.23
C PRO A 40 -13.06 2.57 0.68
N LEU A 41 -12.28 2.01 1.59
CA LEU A 41 -12.56 0.68 2.15
C LEU A 41 -13.87 0.68 2.95
N ARG A 42 -14.16 1.73 3.72
CA ARG A 42 -15.45 1.87 4.44
C ARG A 42 -16.63 2.02 3.48
N GLU A 43 -16.43 2.74 2.39
CA GLU A 43 -17.48 2.95 1.38
C GLU A 43 -17.76 1.67 0.59
N MET A 44 -16.74 0.86 0.33
CA MET A 44 -16.90 -0.42 -0.37
C MET A 44 -17.49 -1.52 0.52
N PHE A 45 -17.25 -1.48 1.82
CA PHE A 45 -17.71 -2.46 2.81
C PHE A 45 -18.46 -1.79 3.96
N PRO A 46 -19.64 -1.18 3.68
CA PRO A 46 -20.39 -0.43 4.68
C PRO A 46 -20.97 -1.30 5.79
N GLU A 47 -21.08 -2.61 5.57
CA GLU A 47 -21.50 -3.60 6.55
C GLU A 47 -20.48 -3.82 7.68
N VAL A 48 -19.22 -3.44 7.45
CA VAL A 48 -18.15 -3.59 8.44
C VAL A 48 -18.23 -2.44 9.45
N THR A 49 -18.88 -2.67 10.58
CA THR A 49 -19.12 -1.66 11.62
C THR A 49 -18.30 -1.91 12.88
N GLY A 50 -17.97 -3.16 13.20
CA GLY A 50 -17.23 -3.55 14.39
C GLY A 50 -15.79 -3.03 14.39
N ARG A 51 -15.30 -2.59 15.56
CA ARG A 51 -13.93 -2.06 15.70
C ARG A 51 -12.86 -3.08 15.30
N ARG A 52 -13.05 -4.36 15.65
CA ARG A 52 -12.15 -5.45 15.28
C ARG A 52 -12.17 -5.69 13.78
N ASP A 53 -13.35 -5.80 13.18
CA ASP A 53 -13.53 -6.07 11.75
C ASP A 53 -12.98 -4.92 10.91
N LYS A 54 -13.16 -3.67 11.34
CA LYS A 54 -12.52 -2.51 10.70
C LYS A 54 -10.99 -2.57 10.72
N ARG A 55 -10.41 -3.05 11.82
CA ARG A 55 -8.95 -3.22 11.89
C ARG A 55 -8.48 -4.28 10.89
N GLU A 56 -9.18 -5.41 10.80
CA GLU A 56 -8.88 -6.46 9.83
C GLU A 56 -9.06 -5.97 8.39
N LEU A 57 -10.13 -5.20 8.11
CA LEU A 57 -10.37 -4.61 6.80
C LEU A 57 -9.24 -3.64 6.39
N TYR A 58 -8.80 -2.78 7.28
CA TYR A 58 -7.70 -1.85 6.98
C TYR A 58 -6.36 -2.56 6.85
N GLY A 59 -6.20 -3.72 7.48
CA GLY A 59 -5.03 -4.58 7.41
C GLY A 59 -4.86 -5.34 6.09
N ILE A 60 -5.79 -5.25 5.14
CA ILE A 60 -5.60 -5.84 3.80
C ILE A 60 -4.57 -5.07 2.97
N LEU A 61 -4.33 -3.82 3.32
CA LEU A 61 -3.30 -2.99 2.72
C LEU A 61 -2.10 -2.88 3.63
N SER A 62 -0.93 -2.84 3.02
CA SER A 62 0.32 -2.56 3.72
C SER A 62 0.29 -1.20 4.42
N SER A 63 0.99 -1.08 5.54
CA SER A 63 1.29 0.22 6.16
C SER A 63 1.99 1.16 5.19
N GLY A 64 2.74 0.62 4.21
CA GLY A 64 3.37 1.35 3.11
C GLY A 64 2.40 2.05 2.16
N ALA A 65 1.12 1.65 2.10
CA ALA A 65 0.13 2.28 1.22
C ALA A 65 -0.06 3.79 1.51
N SER A 66 -0.03 4.20 2.77
CA SER A 66 -0.13 5.61 3.15
C SER A 66 1.10 6.42 2.72
N PHE A 67 2.30 5.83 2.80
CA PHE A 67 3.53 6.44 2.30
C PHE A 67 3.52 6.56 0.78
N GLN A 68 2.92 5.61 0.09
CA GLN A 68 2.73 5.65 -1.36
C GLN A 68 1.92 6.88 -1.78
N LEU A 69 0.81 7.17 -1.08
CA LEU A 69 0.01 8.37 -1.34
C LEU A 69 0.77 9.66 -0.99
N GLN A 70 1.48 9.67 0.14
CA GLN A 70 2.33 10.79 0.54
C GLN A 70 3.36 11.13 -0.54
N GLU A 71 4.08 10.14 -1.03
CA GLU A 71 5.08 10.30 -2.08
C GLU A 71 4.45 10.86 -3.36
N MET A 72 3.27 10.33 -3.77
CA MET A 72 2.55 10.83 -4.93
C MET A 72 2.21 12.32 -4.82
N VAL A 73 1.70 12.75 -3.66
CA VAL A 73 1.33 14.16 -3.42
C VAL A 73 2.57 15.06 -3.34
N LEU A 74 3.66 14.60 -2.75
CA LEU A 74 4.91 15.37 -2.70
C LEU A 74 5.54 15.54 -4.08
N GLN A 75 5.42 14.53 -4.95
CA GLN A 75 5.90 14.60 -6.34
C GLN A 75 4.98 15.44 -7.22
N ASP A 76 3.68 15.35 -7.01
CA ASP A 76 2.66 16.09 -7.79
C ASP A 76 1.57 16.65 -6.86
N PRO A 77 1.76 17.85 -6.30
CA PRO A 77 0.74 18.50 -5.46
C PRO A 77 -0.57 18.84 -6.17
N SER A 78 -0.62 18.77 -7.51
CA SER A 78 -1.85 18.99 -8.27
C SER A 78 -2.89 17.90 -8.05
N LEU A 79 -2.51 16.76 -7.47
CA LEU A 79 -3.42 15.69 -7.07
C LEU A 79 -4.39 16.12 -5.96
N ILE A 80 -4.02 17.11 -5.14
CA ILE A 80 -4.87 17.62 -4.06
C ILE A 80 -6.18 18.14 -4.64
N GLY A 81 -7.30 17.62 -4.14
CA GLY A 81 -8.65 17.92 -4.62
C GLY A 81 -9.14 17.01 -5.75
N GLN A 82 -8.30 16.13 -6.28
CA GLN A 82 -8.68 15.16 -7.31
C GLN A 82 -9.08 13.83 -6.68
N THR A 83 -9.91 13.08 -7.41
CA THR A 83 -10.22 11.67 -7.11
C THR A 83 -9.61 10.81 -8.21
N ARG A 84 -8.78 9.84 -7.80
CA ARG A 84 -8.10 8.93 -8.73
C ARG A 84 -8.12 7.50 -8.24
N GLN A 85 -8.19 6.55 -9.17
CA GLN A 85 -7.90 5.16 -8.87
C GLN A 85 -6.40 4.98 -8.69
N VAL A 86 -6.01 4.43 -7.53
CA VAL A 86 -4.61 4.18 -7.19
C VAL A 86 -4.44 2.71 -6.83
N TRP A 87 -3.42 2.08 -7.41
CA TRP A 87 -3.01 0.72 -7.07
C TRP A 87 -2.09 0.77 -5.86
N LEU A 88 -2.61 0.35 -4.71
CA LEU A 88 -1.93 0.38 -3.42
C LEU A 88 -1.38 -1.00 -3.08
N ILE A 89 -0.22 -1.03 -2.43
CA ILE A 89 0.45 -2.27 -2.03
C ILE A 89 -0.40 -3.00 -1.01
N ALA A 90 -0.69 -4.28 -1.29
CA ALA A 90 -1.35 -5.17 -0.36
C ALA A 90 -0.42 -5.57 0.79
N ASP A 91 -1.02 -5.97 1.91
CA ASP A 91 -0.29 -6.59 3.02
C ASP A 91 0.36 -7.92 2.60
N ASP A 92 1.46 -8.29 3.24
CA ASP A 92 2.22 -9.50 2.94
C ASP A 92 1.37 -10.77 3.01
N GLU A 93 0.48 -10.88 4.00
CA GLU A 93 -0.39 -12.06 4.14
C GLU A 93 -1.39 -12.14 3.00
N ILE A 94 -1.88 -11.00 2.52
CA ILE A 94 -2.77 -10.92 1.36
C ILE A 94 -2.00 -11.29 0.08
N ASP A 95 -0.79 -10.80 -0.07
CA ASP A 95 0.07 -11.16 -1.20
C ASP A 95 0.33 -12.68 -1.24
N MET A 96 0.63 -13.30 -0.09
CA MET A 96 0.81 -14.75 0.02
C MET A 96 -0.47 -15.53 -0.26
N LEU A 97 -1.63 -15.00 0.16
CA LEU A 97 -2.94 -15.59 -0.12
C LEU A 97 -3.25 -15.59 -1.63
N ILE A 98 -3.05 -14.46 -2.29
CA ILE A 98 -3.29 -14.29 -3.73
C ILE A 98 -2.35 -15.17 -4.56
N LYS A 99 -1.09 -15.27 -4.16
CA LYS A 99 -0.09 -16.15 -4.80
C LYS A 99 -0.28 -17.63 -4.53
N GLY A 100 -1.23 -18.02 -3.67
CA GLY A 100 -1.52 -19.41 -3.33
C GLY A 100 -0.55 -20.06 -2.35
N TYR A 101 0.30 -19.28 -1.67
CA TYR A 101 1.15 -19.79 -0.60
C TYR A 101 0.38 -20.04 0.71
N ILE A 102 -0.77 -19.40 0.86
CA ILE A 102 -1.73 -19.67 1.94
C ILE A 102 -2.95 -20.33 1.32
N ASP A 103 -3.28 -21.55 1.81
CA ASP A 103 -4.48 -22.26 1.34
C ASP A 103 -5.74 -21.60 1.89
N ARG A 104 -6.58 -21.08 0.99
CA ARG A 104 -7.86 -20.46 1.33
C ARG A 104 -8.84 -21.43 2.02
N ASN A 105 -8.71 -22.72 1.76
CA ASN A 105 -9.58 -23.77 2.31
C ASN A 105 -9.06 -24.39 3.62
N ALA A 106 -7.84 -24.00 4.05
CA ALA A 106 -7.31 -24.45 5.32
C ALA A 106 -8.22 -23.97 6.48
N PRO A 107 -8.31 -24.73 7.58
CA PRO A 107 -9.04 -24.27 8.78
C PRO A 107 -8.56 -22.91 9.27
N ALA A 108 -9.47 -22.08 9.77
CA ALA A 108 -9.12 -20.74 10.26
C ALA A 108 -8.08 -20.75 11.39
N SER A 109 -7.95 -21.87 12.12
CA SER A 109 -6.92 -22.10 13.13
C SER A 109 -5.50 -22.19 12.56
N ASP A 110 -5.37 -22.58 11.29
CA ASP A 110 -4.08 -22.91 10.64
C ASP A 110 -3.59 -21.76 9.75
N ARG A 111 -4.36 -20.68 9.67
CA ARG A 111 -4.02 -19.47 8.91
C ARG A 111 -4.23 -18.22 9.74
N ARG A 112 -3.45 -17.20 9.48
CA ARG A 112 -3.58 -15.89 10.15
C ARG A 112 -4.72 -15.07 9.58
N THR A 113 -5.04 -15.29 8.31
CA THR A 113 -6.10 -14.59 7.59
C THR A 113 -7.47 -15.15 7.95
N SER A 114 -8.39 -14.32 8.41
CA SER A 114 -9.76 -14.73 8.76
C SER A 114 -10.61 -15.00 7.52
N ASP A 115 -11.71 -15.77 7.69
CA ASP A 115 -12.68 -16.02 6.63
C ASP A 115 -13.31 -14.73 6.08
N LYS A 116 -13.49 -13.73 6.95
CA LYS A 116 -13.99 -12.40 6.55
C LYS A 116 -13.03 -11.70 5.59
N VAL A 117 -11.73 -11.71 5.91
CA VAL A 117 -10.72 -11.11 5.05
C VAL A 117 -10.69 -11.80 3.69
N ILE A 118 -10.77 -13.13 3.66
CA ILE A 118 -10.85 -13.89 2.40
C ILE A 118 -12.06 -13.46 1.58
N ALA A 119 -13.24 -13.35 2.22
CA ALA A 119 -14.46 -12.91 1.53
C ALA A 119 -14.33 -11.49 0.95
N TRP A 120 -13.69 -10.57 1.65
CA TRP A 120 -13.43 -9.23 1.14
C TRP A 120 -12.46 -9.25 -0.04
N ILE A 121 -11.40 -10.03 0.04
CA ILE A 121 -10.44 -10.18 -1.07
C ILE A 121 -11.13 -10.81 -2.28
N ASP A 122 -11.93 -11.86 -2.11
CA ASP A 122 -12.69 -12.48 -3.19
C ASP A 122 -13.67 -11.47 -3.85
N ALA A 123 -14.29 -10.60 -3.06
CA ALA A 123 -15.14 -9.53 -3.57
C ALA A 123 -14.33 -8.49 -4.39
N LEU A 124 -13.12 -8.13 -3.95
CA LEU A 124 -12.24 -7.22 -4.68
C LEU A 124 -11.71 -7.87 -5.97
N GLU A 125 -11.32 -9.15 -5.93
CA GLU A 125 -10.90 -9.90 -7.13
C GLU A 125 -12.02 -9.98 -8.17
N SER A 126 -13.27 -10.24 -7.73
CA SER A 126 -14.43 -10.30 -8.63
C SER A 126 -14.73 -8.98 -9.35
N LYS A 127 -14.33 -7.86 -8.75
CA LYS A 127 -14.44 -6.51 -9.33
C LYS A 127 -13.22 -6.11 -10.17
N GLY A 128 -12.21 -6.97 -10.29
CA GLY A 128 -10.96 -6.66 -10.99
C GLY A 128 -10.08 -5.63 -10.28
N LEU A 129 -10.22 -5.49 -8.96
CA LEU A 129 -9.50 -4.51 -8.15
C LEU A 129 -8.25 -5.10 -7.47
N VAL A 130 -7.87 -6.32 -7.79
CA VAL A 130 -6.66 -6.98 -7.28
C VAL A 130 -5.80 -7.40 -8.46
N GLU A 131 -4.54 -7.01 -8.45
CA GLU A 131 -3.59 -7.32 -9.51
C GLU A 131 -2.21 -7.59 -8.93
N THR A 132 -1.48 -8.54 -9.54
CA THR A 132 -0.09 -8.81 -9.21
C THR A 132 0.80 -8.08 -10.21
N GLN A 133 1.57 -7.11 -9.74
CA GLN A 133 2.43 -6.27 -10.56
C GLN A 133 3.90 -6.52 -10.25
N PHE A 134 4.77 -6.24 -11.23
CA PHE A 134 6.21 -6.30 -11.04
C PHE A 134 6.66 -5.17 -10.10
N ASN A 135 7.36 -5.53 -9.02
CA ASN A 135 7.83 -4.57 -8.04
C ASN A 135 9.09 -3.84 -8.54
N THR A 136 8.90 -2.74 -9.27
CA THR A 136 10.00 -1.89 -9.73
C THR A 136 10.70 -1.19 -8.57
N ARG A 137 10.00 -0.93 -7.46
CA ARG A 137 10.57 -0.29 -6.26
C ARG A 137 11.67 -1.13 -5.61
N PHE A 138 11.62 -2.45 -5.76
CA PHE A 138 12.68 -3.35 -5.28
C PHE A 138 14.06 -2.98 -5.87
N PHE A 139 14.10 -2.49 -7.11
CA PHE A 139 15.34 -2.12 -7.79
C PHE A 139 15.74 -0.65 -7.58
N THR A 140 14.80 0.22 -7.29
CA THR A 140 15.01 1.67 -7.25
C THR A 140 15.09 2.24 -5.83
N ASN A 141 14.44 1.60 -4.87
CA ASN A 141 14.41 2.07 -3.49
C ASN A 141 15.63 1.55 -2.71
N GLY A 142 16.01 2.32 -1.69
CA GLY A 142 16.97 1.89 -0.69
C GLY A 142 16.36 0.96 0.36
N ASP A 143 17.08 0.75 1.44
CA ASP A 143 16.60 -0.03 2.57
C ASP A 143 15.39 0.64 3.26
N SER A 144 14.40 -0.16 3.62
CA SER A 144 13.19 0.28 4.33
C SER A 144 12.83 -0.72 5.43
N ARG A 145 12.17 -0.24 6.47
CA ARG A 145 11.65 -1.09 7.56
C ARG A 145 10.40 -1.86 7.12
N GLU A 146 9.70 -1.37 6.12
CA GLU A 146 8.54 -2.04 5.54
C GLU A 146 9.03 -2.99 4.44
N PRO A 147 8.83 -4.31 4.55
CA PRO A 147 9.35 -5.30 3.58
C PRO A 147 8.91 -5.01 2.14
N GLU A 148 7.69 -4.51 1.97
CA GLU A 148 7.09 -4.22 0.67
C GLU A 148 7.73 -3.00 -0.02
N LEU A 149 8.33 -2.11 0.76
CA LEU A 149 9.01 -0.90 0.25
C LEU A 149 10.52 -1.05 0.19
N ALA A 150 11.07 -2.12 0.76
CA ALA A 150 12.50 -2.39 0.75
C ALA A 150 13.00 -2.67 -0.67
N GLY A 151 14.18 -2.18 -0.99
CA GLY A 151 14.81 -2.37 -2.29
C GLY A 151 16.32 -2.57 -2.17
N ILE A 152 16.90 -3.08 -3.24
CA ILE A 152 18.35 -3.36 -3.32
C ILE A 152 19.16 -2.22 -3.95
N GLY A 153 18.51 -1.11 -4.32
CA GLY A 153 19.16 0.01 -5.01
C GLY A 153 20.39 0.56 -4.25
N GLY A 154 20.27 0.73 -2.93
CA GLY A 154 21.39 1.18 -2.09
C GLY A 154 22.55 0.19 -2.04
N ALA A 155 22.25 -1.11 -1.93
CA ALA A 155 23.27 -2.17 -1.92
C ALA A 155 24.01 -2.26 -3.26
N ILE A 156 23.32 -2.14 -4.38
CA ILE A 156 23.91 -2.15 -5.72
C ILE A 156 24.83 -0.94 -5.89
N SER A 157 24.38 0.26 -5.52
CA SER A 157 25.18 1.48 -5.62
C SER A 157 26.42 1.39 -4.72
N GLY A 158 26.27 0.95 -3.47
CA GLY A 158 27.40 0.76 -2.56
C GLY A 158 28.44 -0.21 -3.08
N SER A 159 28.01 -1.37 -3.59
CA SER A 159 28.90 -2.38 -4.18
C SER A 159 29.66 -1.83 -5.40
N PHE A 160 28.98 -1.07 -6.25
CA PHE A 160 29.59 -0.45 -7.44
C PHE A 160 30.68 0.55 -7.05
N PHE A 161 30.43 1.44 -6.10
CA PHE A 161 31.44 2.40 -5.62
C PHE A 161 32.62 1.71 -4.94
N THR A 162 32.36 0.67 -4.14
CA THR A 162 33.44 -0.12 -3.52
C THR A 162 34.32 -0.77 -4.59
N LEU A 163 33.74 -1.32 -5.63
CA LEU A 163 34.48 -1.94 -6.73
C LEU A 163 35.35 -0.93 -7.46
N ILE A 164 34.85 0.27 -7.73
CA ILE A 164 35.63 1.35 -8.36
C ILE A 164 36.83 1.73 -7.50
N VAL A 165 36.64 1.92 -6.18
CA VAL A 165 37.70 2.32 -5.27
C VAL A 165 38.76 1.23 -5.11
N THR A 166 38.39 -0.06 -5.18
CA THR A 166 39.33 -1.16 -5.05
C THR A 166 40.13 -1.47 -6.32
N LEU A 167 39.62 -1.06 -7.49
CA LEU A 167 40.27 -1.27 -8.80
C LEU A 167 41.07 -0.06 -9.28
N ALA A 168 41.01 1.10 -8.58
CA ALA A 168 41.73 2.30 -8.88
C ALA A 168 43.08 2.33 -8.11
#